data_3dc81a68f0d57323b0de0ccb236be194
#
_entry.id   3dc81a68f0d57323b0de0ccb236be194
#
_cell.length_a   1.000
_cell.length_b   1.000
_cell.length_c   1.000
_cell.angle_alpha   90.00
_cell.angle_beta   90.00
_cell.angle_gamma   90.00
#
_symmetry.space_group_name_H-M   'P 1'
#
loop_
_entity.id
_entity.type
_entity.pdbx_description
1 polymer ?
#
loop_
_entity_poly.entity_id
_entity_poly.type
_entity_poly.pdbx_seq_one_letter_code
_entity_poly.pdbx_strand_id
1 'polypeptide(L)'
;MPKLYEYFGLIIMFYSNEHEPIHVHGKCQGRESRDKLIIVDGKITAINYTSSSGKAPLANSEMAYFKEIVTAKADDIVQKWIDYFVLHKSFDAEQINRRLK
;
A
#
# COMPACT_ATOMS: atom_id res chain seq x y z
N MET A 1 9.21 9.53 4.19
CA MET A 1 8.40 8.34 3.92
C MET A 1 7.82 8.42 2.52
N PRO A 2 8.06 7.44 1.67
CA PRO A 2 7.52 7.49 0.32
C PRO A 2 6.02 7.21 0.33
N LYS A 3 5.26 8.24 -0.01
CA LYS A 3 3.81 8.17 -0.15
C LYS A 3 3.48 7.80 -1.60
N LEU A 4 2.67 6.77 -1.80
CA LEU A 4 2.30 6.29 -3.13
C LEU A 4 1.01 6.95 -3.61
N TYR A 5 -0.03 6.90 -2.77
CA TYR A 5 -1.35 7.39 -3.15
C TYR A 5 -2.03 8.07 -1.97
N GLU A 6 -2.92 9.01 -2.30
CA GLU A 6 -3.93 9.49 -1.36
C GLU A 6 -5.29 9.14 -1.95
N TYR A 7 -6.11 8.45 -1.17
CA TYR A 7 -7.38 7.90 -1.64
C TYR A 7 -8.46 8.13 -0.58
N PHE A 8 -9.25 9.19 -0.76
CA PHE A 8 -10.35 9.55 0.16
C PHE A 8 -9.91 9.59 1.62
N GLY A 9 -8.84 10.34 1.90
CA GLY A 9 -8.29 10.48 3.26
C GLY A 9 -7.37 9.37 3.70
N LEU A 10 -7.27 8.29 2.94
CA LEU A 10 -6.37 7.18 3.21
C LEU A 10 -5.04 7.43 2.53
N ILE A 11 -3.95 7.25 3.25
CA ILE A 11 -2.60 7.41 2.71
C ILE A 11 -1.99 6.02 2.54
N ILE A 12 -1.56 5.72 1.32
CA ILE A 12 -0.87 4.46 1.00
C ILE A 12 0.61 4.77 0.86
N MET A 13 1.45 4.06 1.60
CA MET A 13 2.87 4.39 1.68
C MET A 13 3.75 3.19 2.01
N PHE A 14 5.05 3.34 1.73
CA PHE A 14 6.11 2.48 2.27
C PHE A 14 6.78 3.20 3.44
N TYR A 15 7.37 2.46 4.37
CA TYR A 15 8.39 3.00 5.25
C TYR A 15 9.75 2.83 4.59
N SER A 16 10.67 3.75 4.86
CA SER A 16 11.94 3.82 4.12
C SER A 16 12.92 2.68 4.44
N ASN A 17 12.68 1.95 5.53
CA ASN A 17 13.57 0.87 5.99
C ASN A 17 12.95 -0.53 5.83
N GLU A 18 12.03 -0.69 4.89
CA GLU A 18 11.34 -1.95 4.74
C GLU A 18 12.14 -2.96 3.91
N HIS A 19 11.81 -4.22 4.10
CA HIS A 19 12.43 -5.37 3.44
C HIS A 19 11.34 -6.23 2.80
N GLU A 20 11.75 -7.13 1.90
CA GLU A 20 10.83 -8.11 1.34
C GLU A 20 10.20 -8.96 2.46
N PRO A 21 8.99 -9.45 2.26
CA PRO A 21 8.17 -9.36 1.03
C PRO A 21 7.60 -7.97 0.80
N ILE A 22 7.18 -7.70 -0.44
CA ILE A 22 6.60 -6.43 -0.82
C ILE A 22 5.33 -6.19 -0.01
N HIS A 23 5.25 -5.05 0.65
CA HIS A 23 4.08 -4.70 1.45
C HIS A 23 3.89 -3.19 1.48
N VAL A 24 2.67 -2.76 1.72
CA VAL A 24 2.33 -1.34 1.84
C VAL A 24 1.51 -1.12 3.11
N HIS A 25 1.50 0.12 3.57
CA HIS A 25 0.74 0.56 4.71
C HIS A 25 -0.38 1.49 4.28
N GLY A 26 -1.55 1.33 4.87
CA GLY A 26 -2.66 2.26 4.72
C GLY A 26 -2.88 2.96 6.05
N LYS A 27 -2.85 4.29 6.05
CA LYS A 27 -2.97 5.11 7.26
C LYS A 27 -4.15 6.07 7.13
N CYS A 28 -4.93 6.18 8.20
CA CYS A 28 -6.05 7.11 8.23
C CYS A 28 -6.39 7.44 9.68
N GLN A 29 -6.29 8.73 10.04
CA GLN A 29 -6.72 9.25 11.34
C GLN A 29 -6.16 8.46 12.53
N GLY A 30 -4.86 8.21 12.55
CA GLY A 30 -4.18 7.50 13.63
C GLY A 30 -4.32 5.99 13.60
N ARG A 31 -5.07 5.45 12.63
CA ARG A 31 -5.19 4.00 12.43
C ARG A 31 -4.31 3.57 11.27
N GLU A 32 -3.89 2.32 11.31
CA GLU A 32 -3.00 1.79 10.29
C GLU A 32 -3.22 0.29 10.13
N SER A 33 -3.28 -0.14 8.88
CA SER A 33 -3.21 -1.55 8.52
C SER A 33 -2.17 -1.71 7.42
N ARG A 34 -1.74 -2.92 7.19
CA ARG A 34 -0.79 -3.20 6.11
C ARG A 34 -1.25 -4.39 5.30
N ASP A 35 -0.75 -4.49 4.09
CA ASP A 35 -0.91 -5.68 3.29
C ASP A 35 0.44 -6.19 2.83
N LYS A 36 0.44 -7.46 2.45
CA LYS A 36 1.60 -8.15 1.93
C LYS A 36 1.21 -8.76 0.59
N LEU A 37 1.95 -8.42 -0.44
CA LEU A 37 1.70 -8.96 -1.78
C LEU A 37 2.55 -10.23 -1.95
N ILE A 38 1.87 -11.34 -2.18
CA ILE A 38 2.52 -12.63 -2.38
C ILE A 38 2.74 -12.83 -3.87
N ILE A 39 4.01 -12.93 -4.26
CA ILE A 39 4.40 -13.01 -5.67
C ILE A 39 5.05 -14.37 -5.91
N VAL A 40 4.53 -15.11 -6.88
CA VAL A 40 5.07 -16.42 -7.29
C VAL A 40 5.25 -16.39 -8.81
N ASP A 41 6.47 -16.73 -9.26
CA ASP A 41 6.82 -16.73 -10.68
C ASP A 41 6.46 -15.42 -11.40
N GLY A 42 6.71 -14.29 -10.71
CA GLY A 42 6.48 -12.96 -11.26
C GLY A 42 5.03 -12.51 -11.26
N LYS A 43 4.12 -13.29 -10.66
CA LYS A 43 2.69 -12.94 -10.60
C LYS A 43 2.23 -12.78 -9.17
N ILE A 44 1.37 -11.81 -8.95
CA ILE A 44 0.72 -11.60 -7.65
C ILE A 44 -0.35 -12.67 -7.49
N THR A 45 -0.18 -13.56 -6.51
CA THR A 45 -1.10 -14.68 -6.29
C THR A 45 -2.05 -14.45 -5.12
N ALA A 46 -1.67 -13.57 -4.18
CA ALA A 46 -2.51 -13.25 -3.02
C ALA A 46 -2.10 -11.89 -2.46
N ILE A 47 -3.04 -11.25 -1.78
CA ILE A 47 -2.80 -10.01 -1.03
C ILE A 47 -3.35 -10.25 0.38
N ASN A 48 -2.47 -10.25 1.38
CA ASN A 48 -2.82 -10.55 2.76
C ASN A 48 -2.84 -9.27 3.59
N TYR A 49 -3.95 -9.02 4.28
CA TYR A 49 -4.14 -7.80 5.08
C TYR A 49 -3.97 -8.13 6.56
N THR A 50 -3.21 -7.30 7.27
CA THR A 50 -2.96 -7.47 8.70
C THR A 50 -2.93 -6.11 9.40
N SER A 51 -3.04 -6.12 10.73
CA SER A 51 -2.86 -4.91 11.53
C SER A 51 -1.39 -4.60 11.66
N SER A 52 -1.05 -3.30 11.70
CA SER A 52 0.31 -2.87 12.02
C SER A 52 0.53 -2.98 13.53
N SER A 53 1.73 -3.40 13.91
CA SER A 53 2.09 -3.56 15.31
C SER A 53 1.97 -2.24 16.07
N GLY A 54 1.29 -2.27 17.22
CA GLY A 54 1.12 -1.10 18.06
C GLY A 54 0.13 -0.06 17.54
N LYS A 55 -0.62 -0.37 16.49
CA LYS A 55 -1.57 0.55 15.89
C LYS A 55 -2.97 -0.06 15.89
N ALA A 56 -4.00 0.78 16.07
CA ALA A 56 -5.37 0.35 15.84
C ALA A 56 -5.55 0.08 14.33
N PRO A 57 -6.29 -0.97 13.94
CA PRO A 57 -6.53 -1.25 12.53
C PRO A 57 -7.44 -0.20 11.90
N LEU A 58 -7.43 -0.10 10.58
CA LEU A 58 -8.33 0.75 9.84
C LEU A 58 -9.78 0.38 10.16
N ALA A 59 -10.66 1.38 10.20
CA ALA A 59 -12.10 1.15 10.33
C ALA A 59 -12.62 0.40 9.10
N ASN A 60 -13.82 -0.19 9.20
CA ASN A 60 -14.37 -1.01 8.11
C ASN A 60 -14.43 -0.27 6.78
N SER A 61 -14.89 0.99 6.78
CA SER A 61 -14.96 1.79 5.55
C SER A 61 -13.58 2.10 5.00
N GLU A 62 -12.62 2.40 5.89
CA GLU A 62 -11.25 2.67 5.50
C GLU A 62 -10.58 1.42 4.93
N MET A 63 -10.84 0.27 5.54
CA MET A 63 -10.32 -1.01 5.05
C MET A 63 -10.88 -1.34 3.67
N ALA A 64 -12.14 -1.02 3.41
CA ALA A 64 -12.73 -1.22 2.08
C ALA A 64 -12.02 -0.37 1.04
N TYR A 65 -11.73 0.88 1.33
CA TYR A 65 -10.94 1.74 0.44
C TYR A 65 -9.51 1.21 0.25
N PHE A 66 -8.90 0.73 1.32
CA PHE A 66 -7.56 0.15 1.26
C PHE A 66 -7.52 -1.03 0.30
N LYS A 67 -8.46 -1.95 0.44
CA LYS A 67 -8.55 -3.12 -0.45
C LYS A 67 -8.80 -2.71 -1.90
N GLU A 68 -9.65 -1.71 -2.13
CA GLU A 68 -9.91 -1.22 -3.48
C GLU A 68 -8.66 -0.71 -4.16
N ILE A 69 -7.93 0.19 -3.49
CA ILE A 69 -6.76 0.81 -4.12
C ILE A 69 -5.62 -0.18 -4.30
N VAL A 70 -5.39 -1.03 -3.32
CA VAL A 70 -4.32 -2.03 -3.43
C VAL A 70 -4.61 -3.00 -4.58
N THR A 71 -5.85 -3.46 -4.71
CA THR A 71 -6.24 -4.36 -5.80
C THR A 71 -6.10 -3.68 -7.16
N ALA A 72 -6.57 -2.44 -7.27
CA ALA A 72 -6.54 -1.71 -8.53
C ALA A 72 -5.12 -1.33 -8.95
N LYS A 73 -4.23 -1.07 -7.98
CA LYS A 73 -2.88 -0.58 -8.23
C LYS A 73 -1.79 -1.60 -7.88
N ALA A 74 -2.15 -2.88 -7.75
CA ALA A 74 -1.20 -3.90 -7.29
C ALA A 74 0.07 -3.94 -8.12
N ASP A 75 -0.04 -3.95 -9.45
CA ASP A 75 1.13 -3.99 -10.33
C ASP A 75 1.97 -2.71 -10.20
N ASP A 76 1.32 -1.56 -10.09
CA ASP A 76 2.00 -0.29 -9.90
C ASP A 76 2.73 -0.22 -8.56
N ILE A 77 2.14 -0.78 -7.52
CA ILE A 77 2.77 -0.88 -6.20
C ILE A 77 4.05 -1.71 -6.27
N VAL A 78 4.01 -2.85 -6.96
CA VAL A 78 5.19 -3.68 -7.15
C VAL A 78 6.27 -2.90 -7.89
N GLN A 79 5.91 -2.19 -8.96
CA GLN A 79 6.87 -1.39 -9.72
C GLN A 79 7.47 -0.28 -8.86
N LYS A 80 6.64 0.41 -8.05
CA LYS A 80 7.13 1.47 -7.16
C LYS A 80 8.06 0.92 -6.07
N TRP A 81 7.78 -0.29 -5.57
CA TRP A 81 8.68 -0.95 -4.62
C TRP A 81 10.06 -1.18 -5.27
N ILE A 82 10.09 -1.71 -6.49
CA ILE A 82 11.33 -1.94 -7.23
C ILE A 82 12.04 -0.60 -7.47
N ASP A 83 11.31 0.42 -7.92
CA ASP A 83 11.89 1.73 -8.19
C ASP A 83 12.54 2.31 -6.94
N TYR A 84 11.89 2.22 -5.80
CA TYR A 84 12.37 2.84 -4.56
C TYR A 84 13.47 2.02 -3.88
N PHE A 85 13.23 0.73 -3.65
CA PHE A 85 14.14 -0.09 -2.85
C PHE A 85 15.27 -0.75 -3.64
N VAL A 86 15.08 -0.98 -4.92
CA VAL A 86 16.08 -1.63 -5.77
C VAL A 86 16.82 -0.62 -6.63
N LEU A 87 16.10 0.27 -7.31
CA LEU A 87 16.69 1.21 -8.27
C LEU A 87 16.98 2.58 -7.65
N HIS A 88 16.56 2.81 -6.41
CA HIS A 88 16.77 4.06 -5.68
C HIS A 88 16.24 5.29 -6.43
N LYS A 89 15.08 5.13 -7.08
CA LYS A 89 14.39 6.21 -7.76
C LYS A 89 13.33 6.81 -6.83
N SER A 90 13.10 8.11 -6.98
CA SER A 90 11.98 8.77 -6.32
C SER A 90 10.74 8.73 -7.21
N PHE A 91 9.58 8.97 -6.61
CA PHE A 91 8.32 9.12 -7.33
C PHE A 91 7.42 10.07 -6.55
N ASP A 92 6.45 10.67 -7.24
CA ASP A 92 5.49 11.57 -6.63
C ASP A 92 4.25 10.80 -6.22
N ALA A 93 3.63 11.22 -5.11
CA ALA A 93 2.36 10.65 -4.68
C ALA A 93 1.25 11.02 -5.66
N GLU A 94 0.41 10.04 -5.97
CA GLU A 94 -0.76 10.26 -6.83
C GLU A 94 -2.00 10.46 -5.96
N GLN A 95 -2.73 11.55 -6.21
CA GLN A 95 -3.99 11.80 -5.54
C GLN A 95 -5.13 11.26 -6.41
N ILE A 96 -5.93 10.35 -5.85
CA ILE A 96 -7.02 9.70 -6.58
C ILE A 96 -8.34 10.17 -5.99
N ASN A 97 -9.14 10.86 -6.81
CA ASN A 97 -10.37 11.54 -6.38
C ASN A 97 -11.63 10.83 -6.85
N ARG A 98 -11.52 9.62 -7.39
CA ARG A 98 -12.68 8.82 -7.83
C ARG A 98 -12.51 7.38 -7.39
N ARG A 99 -13.61 6.69 -7.22
CA ARG A 99 -13.59 5.29 -6.75
C ARG A 99 -12.99 4.37 -7.82
N LEU A 100 -12.17 3.46 -7.35
CA LEU A 100 -11.49 2.45 -8.18
C LEU A 100 -12.19 1.10 -8.04
N LYS A 101 -13.41 1.03 -8.48
CA LYS A 101 -14.18 -0.21 -8.42
C LYS A 101 -14.15 -0.94 -9.74
#